data_8e3e912396652e2f932f5f2269cba558
#
_entry.id   8e3e912396652e2f932f5f2269cba558
#
_cell.length_a   1.000
_cell.length_b   1.000
_cell.length_c   1.000
_cell.angle_alpha   90.00
_cell.angle_beta   90.00
_cell.angle_gamma   90.00
#
_symmetry.space_group_name_H-M   'P 1'
#
loop_
_entity.id
_entity.type
_entity.pdbx_description
1 polymer ?
#
loop_
_entity_poly.entity_id
_entity_poly.type
_entity_poly.pdbx_seq_one_letter_code
_entity_poly.pdbx_strand_id
1 'polypeptide(L)'
;MTRTTLILLALCVPCTAQDPFLDRFDKNKDGKVSKEEMPERARRMFDKVDKDQDGFITPEENNEFRKSRGDRNKNNRGEDRNSRTPKPAHENIRYGDHERNVYDLWLAESTSPTPLVIYYHGGGFRGGDKRTVNPKLLDGLLKAGISVAAANYRLSGTAPFPAQMHDSARALQHMRQNAKKYNINPDKIGATGGSAGAVISLWLAFHDDLADPENEDPILRQTTRITTAVVKAGQSSIDPRYIQELFNTDQVDGALIPMFGMEGPEDIENEKFHPLFEEASPINHLTRDDVPVMAYYNQPNKELPPNSSGGQHIHHPKFGIVLQEKMEETGLECELLLKEDHPREPTDKYVAFFLEKFGMTSSER
;
A
#
# COMPACT_ATOMS: atom_id res chain seq x y z
N MET A 1 41.56 45.48 43.59
CA MET A 1 41.52 44.80 42.29
C MET A 1 40.27 43.91 42.28
N THR A 2 39.18 44.47 41.86
CA THR A 2 37.86 43.83 41.76
C THR A 2 37.67 43.25 40.34
N ARG A 3 37.56 41.95 40.22
CA ARG A 3 37.25 41.25 38.94
C ARG A 3 35.76 41.23 38.76
N THR A 4 35.26 41.94 37.77
CA THR A 4 33.87 41.88 37.32
C THR A 4 33.72 40.71 36.34
N THR A 5 32.92 39.72 36.71
CA THR A 5 32.59 38.58 35.89
C THR A 5 31.38 38.96 35.05
N LEU A 6 31.54 39.02 33.73
CA LEU A 6 30.47 39.25 32.77
C LEU A 6 29.77 37.90 32.51
N ILE A 7 28.51 37.76 32.92
CA ILE A 7 27.65 36.61 32.57
C ILE A 7 27.01 36.90 31.24
N LEU A 8 27.41 36.17 30.21
CA LEU A 8 26.74 36.14 28.89
C LEU A 8 25.48 35.27 29.01
N LEU A 9 24.31 35.90 29.04
CA LEU A 9 23.05 35.18 28.84
C LEU A 9 22.93 34.78 27.33
N ALA A 10 23.12 33.53 27.03
CA ALA A 10 22.75 32.97 25.72
C ALA A 10 21.22 32.86 25.67
N LEU A 11 20.59 33.73 24.87
CA LEU A 11 19.19 33.60 24.47
C LEU A 11 19.07 32.36 23.59
N CYS A 12 18.59 31.26 24.16
CA CYS A 12 18.13 30.10 23.40
C CYS A 12 16.85 30.50 22.63
N VAL A 13 16.95 30.77 21.35
CA VAL A 13 15.80 30.89 20.45
C VAL A 13 15.24 29.47 20.31
N PRO A 14 13.97 29.20 20.68
CA PRO A 14 13.39 27.90 20.42
C PRO A 14 13.32 27.71 18.91
N CYS A 15 13.95 26.66 18.41
CA CYS A 15 13.79 26.17 17.05
C CYS A 15 12.33 25.67 16.94
N THR A 16 11.40 26.55 16.53
CA THR A 16 10.03 26.17 16.23
C THR A 16 10.07 25.34 14.96
N ALA A 17 9.69 24.07 15.06
CA ALA A 17 9.45 23.24 13.89
C ALA A 17 8.49 24.02 12.97
N GLN A 18 8.92 24.30 11.72
CA GLN A 18 8.12 24.99 10.72
C GLN A 18 6.80 24.21 10.52
N ASP A 19 5.67 24.90 10.56
CA ASP A 19 4.36 24.28 10.32
C ASP A 19 4.18 24.08 8.81
N PRO A 20 4.09 22.83 8.30
CA PRO A 20 3.95 22.56 6.88
C PRO A 20 2.74 23.22 6.20
N PHE A 21 1.75 23.68 6.98
CA PHE A 21 0.60 24.40 6.48
C PHE A 21 0.95 25.86 6.17
N LEU A 22 1.68 26.52 7.06
CA LEU A 22 2.19 27.88 6.82
C LEU A 22 3.18 27.87 5.64
N ASP A 23 4.14 26.95 5.62
CA ASP A 23 5.11 26.83 4.51
C ASP A 23 4.43 26.74 3.15
N ARG A 24 3.25 26.16 3.10
CA ARG A 24 2.51 25.93 1.86
C ARG A 24 1.59 27.08 1.45
N PHE A 25 1.00 27.79 2.39
CA PHE A 25 -0.09 28.72 2.10
C PHE A 25 0.16 30.15 2.57
N ASP A 26 0.98 30.39 3.58
CA ASP A 26 1.36 31.72 4.07
C ASP A 26 2.38 32.35 3.10
N LYS A 27 1.84 33.14 2.13
CA LYS A 27 2.66 33.76 1.06
C LYS A 27 3.35 35.01 1.52
N ASN A 28 2.74 35.75 2.46
CA ASN A 28 3.24 37.02 2.96
C ASN A 28 4.14 36.86 4.19
N LYS A 29 4.21 35.61 4.76
CA LYS A 29 5.03 35.23 5.90
C LYS A 29 4.68 36.00 7.18
N ASP A 30 3.39 36.24 7.41
CA ASP A 30 2.89 36.91 8.61
C ASP A 30 2.52 35.91 9.74
N GLY A 31 2.71 34.60 9.49
CA GLY A 31 2.48 33.53 10.46
C GLY A 31 1.03 33.02 10.49
N LYS A 32 0.19 33.44 9.57
CA LYS A 32 -1.20 33.01 9.42
C LYS A 32 -1.60 32.98 7.94
N VAL A 33 -2.72 32.37 7.61
CA VAL A 33 -3.17 32.20 6.22
C VAL A 33 -4.52 32.89 6.02
N SER A 34 -4.57 33.87 5.14
CA SER A 34 -5.82 34.50 4.71
C SER A 34 -6.57 33.66 3.67
N LYS A 35 -7.85 33.98 3.44
CA LYS A 35 -8.68 33.28 2.44
C LYS A 35 -8.15 33.46 1.02
N GLU A 36 -7.51 34.59 0.73
CA GLU A 36 -6.92 34.96 -0.56
C GLU A 36 -5.66 34.16 -0.86
N GLU A 37 -4.91 33.79 0.16
CA GLU A 37 -3.69 32.99 0.02
C GLU A 37 -3.99 31.51 -0.28
N MET A 38 -5.20 31.07 0.06
CA MET A 38 -5.61 29.70 -0.25
C MET A 38 -6.02 29.51 -1.71
N PRO A 39 -5.66 28.37 -2.34
CA PRO A 39 -6.19 27.99 -3.64
C PRO A 39 -7.72 27.93 -3.63
N GLU A 40 -8.36 28.35 -4.72
CA GLU A 40 -9.82 28.45 -4.83
C GLU A 40 -10.56 27.19 -4.40
N ARG A 41 -10.03 26.00 -4.76
CA ARG A 41 -10.59 24.70 -4.34
C ARG A 41 -10.55 24.47 -2.83
N ALA A 42 -9.64 25.12 -2.11
CA ALA A 42 -9.47 24.99 -0.67
C ALA A 42 -10.26 26.04 0.13
N ARG A 43 -10.67 27.15 -0.49
CA ARG A 43 -11.42 28.24 0.15
C ARG A 43 -12.76 27.80 0.75
N ARG A 44 -13.39 26.73 0.20
CA ARG A 44 -14.61 26.14 0.74
C ARG A 44 -14.44 25.55 2.17
N MET A 45 -13.19 25.32 2.56
CA MET A 45 -12.87 24.81 3.89
C MET A 45 -12.47 25.91 4.86
N PHE A 46 -12.18 27.11 4.38
CA PHE A 46 -11.69 28.24 5.16
C PHE A 46 -12.60 28.51 6.38
N ASP A 47 -13.86 28.79 6.14
CA ASP A 47 -14.86 29.13 7.18
C ASP A 47 -15.09 27.99 8.20
N LYS A 48 -14.57 26.80 7.95
CA LYS A 48 -14.61 25.64 8.88
C LYS A 48 -13.36 25.50 9.73
N VAL A 49 -12.26 26.13 9.30
CA VAL A 49 -10.97 26.10 9.97
C VAL A 49 -10.78 27.36 10.80
N ASP A 50 -11.13 28.53 10.24
CA ASP A 50 -11.23 29.81 10.91
C ASP A 50 -12.38 29.77 11.92
N LYS A 51 -12.06 29.44 13.17
CA LYS A 51 -13.04 29.17 14.23
C LYS A 51 -13.55 30.43 14.92
N ASP A 52 -12.66 31.39 15.09
CA ASP A 52 -12.99 32.67 15.74
C ASP A 52 -13.49 33.74 14.75
N GLN A 53 -13.49 33.38 13.43
CA GLN A 53 -13.98 34.20 12.32
C GLN A 53 -13.24 35.55 12.18
N ASP A 54 -11.96 35.54 12.52
CA ASP A 54 -11.11 36.74 12.39
C ASP A 54 -10.61 36.98 10.94
N GLY A 55 -10.90 36.05 10.03
CA GLY A 55 -10.53 36.09 8.60
C GLY A 55 -9.16 35.53 8.30
N PHE A 56 -8.53 34.85 9.27
CA PHE A 56 -7.25 34.17 9.12
C PHE A 56 -7.32 32.76 9.70
N ILE A 57 -6.47 31.90 9.22
CA ILE A 57 -6.23 30.57 9.81
C ILE A 57 -4.87 30.58 10.47
N THR A 58 -4.85 30.41 11.78
CA THR A 58 -3.64 30.24 12.58
C THR A 58 -3.15 28.77 12.59
N PRO A 59 -1.88 28.49 12.91
CA PRO A 59 -1.39 27.13 13.13
C PRO A 59 -2.21 26.36 14.17
N GLU A 60 -2.65 27.02 15.21
CA GLU A 60 -3.45 26.46 16.29
C GLU A 60 -4.80 25.98 15.76
N GLU A 61 -5.54 26.80 15.02
CA GLU A 61 -6.83 26.46 14.41
C GLU A 61 -6.70 25.33 13.39
N ASN A 62 -5.67 25.40 12.54
CA ASN A 62 -5.38 24.32 11.60
C ASN A 62 -5.09 22.99 12.33
N ASN A 63 -4.32 23.01 13.40
CA ASN A 63 -4.02 21.82 14.21
C ASN A 63 -5.25 21.29 14.92
N GLU A 64 -6.10 22.17 15.50
CA GLU A 64 -7.38 21.76 16.10
C GLU A 64 -8.32 21.17 15.06
N PHE A 65 -8.42 21.77 13.89
CA PHE A 65 -9.22 21.25 12.80
C PHE A 65 -8.72 19.89 12.30
N ARG A 66 -7.40 19.72 12.17
CA ARG A 66 -6.79 18.42 11.83
C ARG A 66 -7.05 17.36 12.91
N LYS A 67 -6.92 17.70 14.19
CA LYS A 67 -7.27 16.82 15.32
C LYS A 67 -8.75 16.44 15.26
N SER A 68 -9.66 17.41 15.10
CA SER A 68 -11.10 17.17 15.03
C SER A 68 -11.51 16.30 13.83
N ARG A 69 -10.81 16.40 12.69
CA ARG A 69 -11.00 15.50 11.54
C ARG A 69 -10.36 14.14 11.75
N GLY A 70 -9.21 14.10 12.42
CA GLY A 70 -8.57 12.85 12.84
C GLY A 70 -9.46 12.05 13.79
N ASP A 71 -10.07 12.72 14.76
CA ASP A 71 -10.97 12.11 15.73
C ASP A 71 -12.32 11.76 15.12
N ARG A 72 -12.91 12.60 14.27
CA ARG A 72 -14.12 12.24 13.49
C ARG A 72 -13.86 11.11 12.50
N ASN A 73 -12.68 11.07 11.91
CA ASN A 73 -12.29 9.99 10.99
C ASN A 73 -11.94 8.69 11.75
N LYS A 74 -11.44 8.79 13.00
CA LYS A 74 -11.30 7.66 13.91
C LYS A 74 -12.66 7.15 14.39
N ASN A 75 -13.56 8.03 14.81
CA ASN A 75 -14.89 7.65 15.29
C ASN A 75 -15.82 7.12 14.17
N ASN A 76 -15.80 7.74 12.97
CA ASN A 76 -16.64 7.28 11.85
C ASN A 76 -16.02 6.17 10.98
N ARG A 77 -14.70 5.96 11.02
CA ARG A 77 -14.05 4.86 10.29
C ARG A 77 -13.60 3.71 11.18
N GLY A 78 -13.35 3.99 12.47
CA GLY A 78 -12.87 2.98 13.42
C GLY A 78 -14.00 2.10 13.95
N GLU A 79 -15.08 2.70 14.45
CA GLU A 79 -16.15 1.94 15.11
C GLU A 79 -17.03 1.15 14.15
N ASP A 80 -17.41 1.70 13.00
CA ASP A 80 -18.31 0.99 12.06
C ASP A 80 -17.57 -0.04 11.17
N ARG A 81 -16.26 0.11 10.92
CA ARG A 81 -15.46 -0.91 10.26
C ARG A 81 -14.95 -1.97 11.22
N ASN A 82 -14.51 -1.60 12.42
CA ASN A 82 -14.07 -2.56 13.44
C ASN A 82 -15.20 -3.44 13.97
N SER A 83 -16.45 -2.95 13.98
CA SER A 83 -17.60 -3.75 14.41
C SER A 83 -18.00 -4.86 13.42
N ARG A 84 -17.50 -4.80 12.15
CA ARG A 84 -17.79 -5.78 11.08
C ARG A 84 -16.64 -6.73 10.78
N THR A 85 -15.44 -6.43 11.22
CA THR A 85 -14.28 -7.29 10.98
C THR A 85 -14.16 -8.27 12.14
N PRO A 86 -14.20 -9.59 11.91
CA PRO A 86 -13.99 -10.56 12.98
C PRO A 86 -12.63 -10.36 13.63
N LYS A 87 -12.56 -10.62 14.94
CA LYS A 87 -11.30 -10.53 15.66
C LYS A 87 -10.33 -11.58 15.12
N PRO A 88 -9.05 -11.25 14.85
CA PRO A 88 -8.08 -12.25 14.45
C PRO A 88 -7.80 -13.26 15.55
N ALA A 89 -7.52 -14.50 15.17
CA ALA A 89 -7.11 -15.56 16.08
C ALA A 89 -5.76 -15.23 16.73
N HIS A 90 -4.88 -14.57 15.98
CA HIS A 90 -3.58 -14.11 16.45
C HIS A 90 -3.31 -12.70 15.95
N GLU A 91 -2.96 -11.80 16.88
CA GLU A 91 -2.68 -10.40 16.59
C GLU A 91 -1.19 -10.10 16.70
N ASN A 92 -0.69 -9.21 15.82
CA ASN A 92 0.66 -8.67 15.88
C ASN A 92 1.76 -9.74 15.95
N ILE A 93 1.62 -10.83 15.20
CA ILE A 93 2.68 -11.84 15.08
C ILE A 93 3.90 -11.18 14.43
N ARG A 94 5.03 -11.18 15.12
CA ARG A 94 6.28 -10.59 14.61
C ARG A 94 6.95 -11.53 13.62
N TYR A 95 7.40 -10.98 12.48
CA TYR A 95 8.16 -11.69 11.46
C TYR A 95 9.54 -11.08 11.18
N GLY A 96 9.89 -9.98 11.84
CA GLY A 96 11.16 -9.27 11.74
C GLY A 96 11.35 -8.27 12.87
N ASP A 97 12.46 -7.52 12.84
CA ASP A 97 12.89 -6.67 13.94
C ASP A 97 12.22 -5.30 13.99
N HIS A 98 11.79 -4.79 12.83
CA HIS A 98 11.14 -3.49 12.75
C HIS A 98 9.73 -3.52 13.38
N GLU A 99 9.27 -2.43 13.99
CA GLU A 99 7.96 -2.34 14.65
C GLU A 99 6.79 -2.69 13.71
N ARG A 100 6.94 -2.40 12.41
CA ARG A 100 5.95 -2.72 11.38
C ARG A 100 6.07 -4.15 10.84
N ASN A 101 7.07 -4.91 11.20
CA ASN A 101 7.21 -6.31 10.79
C ASN A 101 6.27 -7.21 11.63
N VAL A 102 4.98 -6.97 11.48
CA VAL A 102 3.90 -7.69 12.17
C VAL A 102 2.74 -8.00 11.23
N TYR A 103 2.05 -9.13 11.48
CA TYR A 103 0.80 -9.45 10.81
C TYR A 103 -0.27 -9.92 11.79
N ASP A 104 -1.54 -9.81 11.40
CA ASP A 104 -2.67 -10.45 12.07
C ASP A 104 -3.09 -11.67 11.26
N LEU A 105 -3.61 -12.70 11.95
CA LEU A 105 -3.99 -13.97 11.35
C LEU A 105 -5.40 -14.39 11.80
N TRP A 106 -6.28 -14.61 10.83
CA TRP A 106 -7.60 -15.22 10.98
C TRP A 106 -7.55 -16.62 10.42
N LEU A 107 -7.98 -17.58 11.22
CA LEU A 107 -8.00 -18.99 10.84
C LEU A 107 -9.41 -19.40 10.43
N ALA A 108 -9.54 -20.05 9.27
CA ALA A 108 -10.77 -20.70 8.89
C ALA A 108 -10.97 -21.96 9.74
N GLU A 109 -12.23 -22.28 10.07
CA GLU A 109 -12.56 -23.49 10.81
C GLU A 109 -12.32 -24.73 9.94
N SER A 110 -11.39 -25.58 10.34
CA SER A 110 -11.06 -26.81 9.61
C SER A 110 -10.24 -27.77 10.46
N THR A 111 -10.49 -29.08 10.29
CA THR A 111 -9.67 -30.16 10.85
C THR A 111 -8.44 -30.48 10.00
N SER A 112 -8.42 -30.03 8.74
CA SER A 112 -7.32 -30.17 7.80
C SER A 112 -6.60 -28.83 7.57
N PRO A 113 -5.33 -28.84 7.14
CA PRO A 113 -4.62 -27.62 6.81
C PRO A 113 -5.34 -26.76 5.75
N THR A 114 -5.61 -25.49 6.06
CA THR A 114 -6.34 -24.57 5.19
C THR A 114 -5.39 -23.83 4.26
N PRO A 115 -5.81 -23.44 3.04
CA PRO A 115 -5.12 -22.43 2.26
C PRO A 115 -5.01 -21.11 3.01
N LEU A 116 -4.08 -20.25 2.59
CA LEU A 116 -3.86 -18.92 3.16
C LEU A 116 -3.91 -17.85 2.07
N VAL A 117 -4.62 -16.76 2.31
CA VAL A 117 -4.51 -15.54 1.53
C VAL A 117 -3.86 -14.45 2.38
N ILE A 118 -2.78 -13.85 1.86
CA ILE A 118 -2.08 -12.76 2.52
C ILE A 118 -2.53 -11.43 1.92
N TYR A 119 -3.05 -10.54 2.77
CA TYR A 119 -3.42 -9.19 2.40
C TYR A 119 -2.28 -8.21 2.70
N TYR A 120 -1.88 -7.44 1.70
CA TYR A 120 -0.97 -6.31 1.81
C TYR A 120 -1.74 -5.01 1.60
N HIS A 121 -1.56 -4.04 2.51
CA HIS A 121 -2.31 -2.79 2.46
C HIS A 121 -1.78 -1.83 1.37
N GLY A 122 -2.65 -0.99 0.84
CA GLY A 122 -2.28 0.15 0.00
C GLY A 122 -1.79 1.34 0.82
N GLY A 123 -1.63 2.47 0.14
CA GLY A 123 -1.21 3.74 0.77
C GLY A 123 0.07 4.32 0.18
N GLY A 124 0.39 3.98 -1.08
CA GLY A 124 1.53 4.52 -1.82
C GLY A 124 2.86 4.25 -1.14
N PHE A 125 2.98 3.13 -0.43
CA PHE A 125 4.15 2.77 0.39
C PHE A 125 4.51 3.78 1.51
N ARG A 126 3.76 4.90 1.64
CA ARG A 126 3.97 5.97 2.61
C ARG A 126 3.09 5.87 3.85
N GLY A 127 2.08 5.04 3.81
CA GLY A 127 1.08 4.88 4.88
C GLY A 127 0.28 3.60 4.72
N GLY A 128 -0.72 3.44 5.57
CA GLY A 128 -1.58 2.26 5.59
C GLY A 128 -1.28 1.33 6.76
N ASP A 129 -2.17 0.36 6.93
CA ASP A 129 -2.08 -0.59 8.04
C ASP A 129 -2.86 -1.87 7.70
N LYS A 130 -2.40 -3.01 8.22
CA LYS A 130 -3.02 -4.35 8.10
C LYS A 130 -4.50 -4.39 8.47
N ARG A 131 -4.95 -3.49 9.37
CA ARG A 131 -6.35 -3.36 9.78
C ARG A 131 -7.28 -2.83 8.67
N THR A 132 -6.76 -2.45 7.52
CA THR A 132 -7.56 -1.99 6.37
C THR A 132 -8.04 -3.11 5.46
N VAL A 133 -7.83 -4.36 5.82
CA VAL A 133 -8.38 -5.52 5.10
C VAL A 133 -9.90 -5.34 4.91
N ASN A 134 -10.38 -5.65 3.68
CA ASN A 134 -11.81 -5.51 3.37
C ASN A 134 -12.62 -6.54 4.16
N PRO A 135 -13.54 -6.12 5.06
CA PRO A 135 -14.29 -7.06 5.91
C PRO A 135 -15.15 -8.05 5.13
N LYS A 136 -15.69 -7.64 3.97
CA LYS A 136 -16.50 -8.52 3.12
C LYS A 136 -15.64 -9.60 2.46
N LEU A 137 -14.45 -9.23 2.00
CA LEU A 137 -13.50 -10.20 1.45
C LEU A 137 -13.01 -11.18 2.53
N LEU A 138 -12.61 -10.65 3.69
CA LEU A 138 -12.18 -11.45 4.83
C LEU A 138 -13.25 -12.48 5.24
N ASP A 139 -14.50 -12.03 5.46
CA ASP A 139 -15.63 -12.91 5.81
C ASP A 139 -15.89 -13.96 4.72
N GLY A 140 -15.83 -13.56 3.43
CA GLY A 140 -16.00 -14.47 2.30
C GLY A 140 -14.93 -15.56 2.24
N LEU A 141 -13.66 -15.20 2.43
CA LEU A 141 -12.55 -16.14 2.44
C LEU A 141 -12.64 -17.15 3.61
N LEU A 142 -12.90 -16.64 4.83
CA LEU A 142 -13.05 -17.50 6.01
C LEU A 142 -14.21 -18.48 5.85
N LYS A 143 -15.38 -18.04 5.35
CA LYS A 143 -16.52 -18.91 5.04
C LYS A 143 -16.23 -19.93 3.95
N ALA A 144 -15.30 -19.61 3.06
CA ALA A 144 -14.83 -20.51 2.02
C ALA A 144 -13.75 -21.50 2.49
N GLY A 145 -13.41 -21.53 3.79
CA GLY A 145 -12.39 -22.40 4.35
C GLY A 145 -10.95 -21.92 4.07
N ILE A 146 -10.77 -20.66 3.75
CA ILE A 146 -9.46 -20.05 3.46
C ILE A 146 -9.08 -19.13 4.63
N SER A 147 -7.95 -19.41 5.28
CA SER A 147 -7.38 -18.55 6.31
C SER A 147 -6.83 -17.26 5.70
N VAL A 148 -6.78 -16.19 6.49
CA VAL A 148 -6.35 -14.87 6.00
C VAL A 148 -5.29 -14.30 6.94
N ALA A 149 -4.20 -13.81 6.38
CA ALA A 149 -3.26 -12.95 7.09
C ALA A 149 -3.30 -11.54 6.52
N ALA A 150 -3.08 -10.54 7.37
CA ALA A 150 -2.90 -9.16 6.92
C ALA A 150 -1.57 -8.63 7.47
N ALA A 151 -0.66 -8.24 6.59
CA ALA A 151 0.69 -7.87 6.94
C ALA A 151 0.94 -6.36 6.81
N ASN A 152 1.64 -5.80 7.80
CA ASN A 152 2.32 -4.52 7.69
C ASN A 152 3.73 -4.75 7.13
N TYR A 153 4.30 -3.73 6.54
CA TYR A 153 5.67 -3.67 6.01
C TYR A 153 6.25 -2.28 6.28
N ARG A 154 7.58 -2.10 6.22
CA ARG A 154 8.23 -0.79 6.37
C ARG A 154 7.72 0.18 5.32
N LEU A 155 7.51 1.43 5.73
CA LEU A 155 7.07 2.49 4.83
C LEU A 155 8.28 3.21 4.21
N SER A 156 8.11 3.77 3.03
CA SER A 156 9.19 4.42 2.28
C SER A 156 9.80 5.65 2.98
N GLY A 157 9.06 6.28 3.90
CA GLY A 157 9.60 7.34 4.77
C GLY A 157 10.58 6.84 5.83
N THR A 158 10.62 5.52 6.07
CA THR A 158 11.56 4.89 7.02
C THR A 158 12.70 4.17 6.28
N ALA A 159 12.36 3.50 5.18
CA ALA A 159 13.32 2.80 4.34
C ALA A 159 12.80 2.77 2.90
N PRO A 160 13.60 3.18 1.90
CA PRO A 160 13.21 3.09 0.49
C PRO A 160 13.18 1.63 0.01
N PHE A 161 12.81 1.42 -1.25
CA PHE A 161 12.96 0.13 -1.94
C PHE A 161 14.41 -0.40 -1.79
N PRO A 162 14.59 -1.72 -1.54
CA PRO A 162 13.62 -2.81 -1.66
C PRO A 162 12.89 -3.19 -0.35
N ALA A 163 12.95 -2.36 0.69
CA ALA A 163 12.49 -2.73 2.03
C ALA A 163 11.04 -3.25 2.08
N GLN A 164 10.13 -2.67 1.30
CA GLN A 164 8.71 -3.02 1.25
C GLN A 164 8.51 -4.43 0.70
N MET A 165 9.21 -4.76 -0.38
CA MET A 165 9.12 -6.06 -1.05
C MET A 165 9.75 -7.16 -0.20
N HIS A 166 10.95 -6.91 0.33
CA HIS A 166 11.65 -7.87 1.18
C HIS A 166 10.92 -8.14 2.50
N ASP A 167 10.32 -7.11 3.13
CA ASP A 167 9.48 -7.32 4.32
C ASP A 167 8.25 -8.18 3.99
N SER A 168 7.63 -7.95 2.84
CA SER A 168 6.45 -8.69 2.40
C SER A 168 6.79 -10.15 2.05
N ALA A 169 7.92 -10.38 1.38
CA ALA A 169 8.46 -11.70 1.13
C ALA A 169 8.80 -12.44 2.44
N ARG A 170 9.47 -11.75 3.37
CA ARG A 170 9.78 -12.32 4.69
C ARG A 170 8.52 -12.65 5.50
N ALA A 171 7.46 -11.84 5.42
CA ALA A 171 6.19 -12.15 6.06
C ALA A 171 5.59 -13.46 5.52
N LEU A 172 5.59 -13.65 4.19
CA LEU A 172 5.17 -14.88 3.53
C LEU A 172 6.03 -16.08 3.97
N GLN A 173 7.35 -15.94 3.96
CA GLN A 173 8.28 -16.98 4.42
C GLN A 173 8.06 -17.37 5.88
N HIS A 174 7.83 -16.37 6.75
CA HIS A 174 7.53 -16.61 8.18
C HIS A 174 6.21 -17.38 8.37
N MET A 175 5.17 -17.05 7.60
CA MET A 175 3.89 -17.77 7.63
C MET A 175 4.07 -19.21 7.16
N ARG A 176 4.85 -19.44 6.12
CA ARG A 176 5.17 -20.76 5.57
C ARG A 176 5.97 -21.61 6.58
N GLN A 177 6.98 -21.03 7.21
CA GLN A 177 7.77 -21.68 8.28
C GLN A 177 6.88 -22.10 9.46
N ASN A 178 5.82 -21.36 9.76
CA ASN A 178 4.90 -21.62 10.86
C ASN A 178 3.59 -22.31 10.41
N ALA A 179 3.48 -22.76 9.17
CA ALA A 179 2.25 -23.30 8.59
C ALA A 179 1.66 -24.43 9.43
N LYS A 180 2.48 -25.39 9.86
CA LYS A 180 2.05 -26.50 10.72
C LYS A 180 1.46 -26.02 12.05
N LYS A 181 2.04 -24.99 12.67
CA LYS A 181 1.57 -24.43 13.94
C LYS A 181 0.17 -23.84 13.83
N TYR A 182 -0.16 -23.26 12.68
CA TYR A 182 -1.42 -22.58 12.43
C TYR A 182 -2.41 -23.39 11.59
N ASN A 183 -2.15 -24.66 11.35
CA ASN A 183 -2.98 -25.52 10.50
C ASN A 183 -3.20 -24.92 9.09
N ILE A 184 -2.13 -24.39 8.49
CA ILE A 184 -2.09 -23.80 7.16
C ILE A 184 -1.42 -24.79 6.20
N ASN A 185 -1.93 -24.89 4.97
CA ASN A 185 -1.27 -25.59 3.89
C ASN A 185 -0.18 -24.70 3.28
N PRO A 186 1.12 -25.04 3.43
CA PRO A 186 2.22 -24.22 2.92
C PRO A 186 2.28 -24.13 1.39
N ASP A 187 1.63 -25.07 0.68
CA ASP A 187 1.64 -25.13 -0.79
C ASP A 187 0.48 -24.38 -1.43
N LYS A 188 -0.48 -23.88 -0.63
CA LYS A 188 -1.66 -23.15 -1.08
C LYS A 188 -1.69 -21.77 -0.42
N ILE A 189 -0.80 -20.89 -0.85
CA ILE A 189 -0.71 -19.49 -0.37
C ILE A 189 -0.92 -18.54 -1.54
N GLY A 190 -1.89 -17.63 -1.41
CA GLY A 190 -2.14 -16.56 -2.37
C GLY A 190 -1.90 -15.19 -1.76
N ALA A 191 -1.81 -14.17 -2.61
CA ALA A 191 -1.64 -12.78 -2.20
C ALA A 191 -2.77 -11.89 -2.71
N THR A 192 -3.10 -10.85 -1.95
CA THR A 192 -4.09 -9.85 -2.36
C THR A 192 -3.75 -8.47 -1.80
N GLY A 193 -4.18 -7.44 -2.49
CA GLY A 193 -4.02 -6.06 -2.03
C GLY A 193 -4.55 -5.04 -3.03
N GLY A 194 -4.53 -3.78 -2.63
CA GLY A 194 -4.92 -2.67 -3.51
C GLY A 194 -3.81 -1.63 -3.62
N SER A 195 -3.65 -1.00 -4.79
CA SER A 195 -2.62 0.04 -5.01
C SER A 195 -1.22 -0.50 -4.66
N ALA A 196 -0.47 0.12 -3.76
CA ALA A 196 0.83 -0.38 -3.29
C ALA A 196 0.81 -1.87 -2.86
N GLY A 197 -0.27 -2.32 -2.18
CA GLY A 197 -0.43 -3.73 -1.81
C GLY A 197 -0.67 -4.64 -3.02
N ALA A 198 -1.27 -4.11 -4.08
CA ALA A 198 -1.39 -4.83 -5.35
C ALA A 198 -0.03 -4.98 -6.05
N VAL A 199 0.81 -3.94 -6.03
CA VAL A 199 2.18 -4.02 -6.56
C VAL A 199 2.98 -5.08 -5.82
N ILE A 200 2.92 -5.11 -4.47
CA ILE A 200 3.56 -6.16 -3.66
C ILE A 200 3.05 -7.55 -4.07
N SER A 201 1.73 -7.71 -4.21
CA SER A 201 1.14 -9.00 -4.56
C SER A 201 1.56 -9.48 -5.96
N LEU A 202 1.63 -8.57 -6.94
CA LEU A 202 2.12 -8.85 -8.29
C LEU A 202 3.63 -9.15 -8.29
N TRP A 203 4.41 -8.40 -7.51
CA TRP A 203 5.85 -8.64 -7.38
C TRP A 203 6.13 -10.04 -6.81
N LEU A 204 5.41 -10.47 -5.77
CA LEU A 204 5.51 -11.83 -5.24
C LEU A 204 4.98 -12.90 -6.21
N ALA A 205 4.08 -12.54 -7.14
CA ALA A 205 3.55 -13.45 -8.14
C ALA A 205 4.57 -13.76 -9.26
N PHE A 206 5.43 -12.80 -9.59
CA PHE A 206 6.30 -12.86 -10.77
C PHE A 206 7.80 -12.86 -10.47
N HIS A 207 8.21 -12.33 -9.31
CA HIS A 207 9.63 -12.30 -8.95
C HIS A 207 10.17 -13.71 -8.69
N ASP A 208 11.43 -13.92 -9.03
CA ASP A 208 12.15 -15.16 -8.72
C ASP A 208 12.06 -15.50 -7.22
N ASP A 209 12.16 -16.79 -6.93
CA ASP A 209 12.11 -17.27 -5.55
C ASP A 209 13.29 -16.74 -4.74
N LEU A 210 13.00 -16.10 -3.62
CA LEU A 210 14.01 -15.58 -2.69
C LEU A 210 14.46 -16.59 -1.64
N ALA A 211 14.07 -17.88 -1.76
CA ALA A 211 14.53 -18.91 -0.85
C ALA A 211 16.04 -19.09 -0.93
N ASP A 212 16.70 -19.04 0.22
CA ASP A 212 18.11 -19.35 0.38
C ASP A 212 18.25 -20.57 1.31
N PRO A 213 18.34 -21.79 0.76
CA PRO A 213 18.37 -23.04 1.54
C PRO A 213 19.51 -23.11 2.56
N GLU A 214 20.61 -22.40 2.32
CA GLU A 214 21.80 -22.39 3.17
C GLU A 214 21.79 -21.25 4.20
N ASN A 215 20.76 -20.40 4.19
CA ASN A 215 20.68 -19.25 5.11
C ASN A 215 20.62 -19.70 6.56
N GLU A 216 21.31 -18.99 7.45
CA GLU A 216 21.28 -19.26 8.90
C GLU A 216 19.88 -19.05 9.49
N ASP A 217 19.11 -18.04 9.00
CA ASP A 217 17.72 -17.79 9.38
C ASP A 217 16.78 -18.80 8.67
N PRO A 218 16.12 -19.70 9.41
CA PRO A 218 15.24 -20.70 8.82
C PRO A 218 14.02 -20.12 8.09
N ILE A 219 13.68 -18.86 8.36
CA ILE A 219 12.61 -18.15 7.66
C ILE A 219 13.03 -17.92 6.21
N LEU A 220 14.25 -17.48 5.97
CA LEU A 220 14.76 -17.18 4.63
C LEU A 220 15.01 -18.44 3.78
N ARG A 221 14.97 -19.64 4.37
CA ARG A 221 15.00 -20.90 3.62
C ARG A 221 13.66 -21.24 2.96
N GLN A 222 12.58 -20.58 3.36
CA GLN A 222 11.25 -20.84 2.82
C GLN A 222 11.07 -20.15 1.48
N THR A 223 10.39 -20.84 0.55
CA THR A 223 10.08 -20.28 -0.77
C THR A 223 9.16 -19.06 -0.66
N THR A 224 9.35 -18.07 -1.55
CA THR A 224 8.46 -16.91 -1.73
C THR A 224 7.42 -17.12 -2.83
N ARG A 225 7.46 -18.26 -3.53
CA ARG A 225 6.48 -18.58 -4.57
C ARG A 225 5.07 -18.68 -3.98
N ILE A 226 4.09 -18.09 -4.64
CA ILE A 226 2.66 -18.16 -4.27
C ILE A 226 1.89 -18.95 -5.32
N THR A 227 0.64 -19.28 -5.05
CA THR A 227 -0.22 -20.04 -5.97
C THR A 227 -0.98 -19.13 -6.94
N THR A 228 -1.34 -17.94 -6.50
CA THR A 228 -2.14 -16.98 -7.27
C THR A 228 -2.17 -15.60 -6.60
N ALA A 229 -2.51 -14.57 -7.35
CA ALA A 229 -2.76 -13.23 -6.80
C ALA A 229 -4.09 -12.64 -7.29
N VAL A 230 -4.77 -11.91 -6.39
CA VAL A 230 -5.95 -11.11 -6.74
C VAL A 230 -5.69 -9.67 -6.34
N VAL A 231 -5.67 -8.76 -7.30
CA VAL A 231 -5.22 -7.39 -7.09
C VAL A 231 -6.27 -6.34 -7.49
N LYS A 232 -6.24 -5.19 -6.80
CA LYS A 232 -7.13 -4.07 -7.08
C LYS A 232 -6.34 -2.81 -7.41
N ALA A 233 -6.62 -2.22 -8.58
CA ALA A 233 -6.01 -0.98 -9.06
C ALA A 233 -4.48 -0.98 -8.88
N GLY A 234 -3.86 -2.12 -9.23
CA GLY A 234 -2.42 -2.35 -9.14
C GLY A 234 -1.68 -1.78 -10.34
N GLN A 235 -0.48 -1.31 -10.10
CA GLN A 235 0.45 -0.95 -11.16
C GLN A 235 1.25 -2.20 -11.55
N SER A 236 1.18 -2.60 -12.83
CA SER A 236 2.05 -3.66 -13.35
C SER A 236 3.51 -3.23 -13.44
N SER A 237 3.75 -1.92 -13.54
CA SER A 237 5.06 -1.27 -13.41
C SER A 237 4.96 -0.04 -12.49
N ILE A 238 5.97 0.18 -11.66
CA ILE A 238 6.14 1.41 -10.87
C ILE A 238 7.38 2.21 -11.29
N ASP A 239 7.97 1.88 -12.45
CA ASP A 239 8.98 2.70 -13.11
C ASP A 239 8.32 4.02 -13.57
N PRO A 240 8.75 5.17 -13.05
CA PRO A 240 8.14 6.44 -13.43
C PRO A 240 8.31 6.76 -14.93
N ARG A 241 9.40 6.32 -15.58
CA ARG A 241 9.66 6.50 -17.02
C ARG A 241 8.62 5.72 -17.83
N TYR A 242 8.36 4.47 -17.45
CA TYR A 242 7.34 3.65 -18.08
C TYR A 242 5.93 4.26 -17.90
N ILE A 243 5.62 4.81 -16.72
CA ILE A 243 4.35 5.46 -16.46
C ILE A 243 4.18 6.71 -17.34
N GLN A 244 5.23 7.52 -17.46
CA GLN A 244 5.23 8.70 -18.33
C GLN A 244 4.99 8.32 -19.80
N GLU A 245 5.68 7.31 -20.30
CA GLU A 245 5.48 6.79 -21.65
C GLU A 245 4.08 6.23 -21.84
N LEU A 246 3.62 5.37 -20.93
CA LEU A 246 2.31 4.71 -21.01
C LEU A 246 1.16 5.71 -21.13
N PHE A 247 1.24 6.84 -20.45
CA PHE A 247 0.18 7.85 -20.39
C PHE A 247 0.49 9.13 -21.21
N ASN A 248 1.63 9.19 -21.86
CA ASN A 248 2.12 10.38 -22.56
C ASN A 248 2.02 11.63 -21.66
N THR A 249 2.65 11.59 -20.50
CA THR A 249 2.57 12.62 -19.46
C THR A 249 3.95 12.87 -18.84
N ASP A 250 4.16 14.08 -18.34
CA ASP A 250 5.31 14.41 -17.47
C ASP A 250 4.99 14.26 -15.97
N GLN A 251 3.77 13.89 -15.64
CA GLN A 251 3.32 13.79 -14.26
C GLN A 251 3.88 12.54 -13.58
N VAL A 252 4.36 12.74 -12.35
CA VAL A 252 4.87 11.68 -11.47
C VAL A 252 4.02 11.61 -10.20
N ASP A 253 3.68 10.42 -9.76
CA ASP A 253 3.04 10.26 -8.46
C ASP A 253 4.08 10.48 -7.35
N GLY A 254 3.78 11.43 -6.46
CA GLY A 254 4.68 11.79 -5.37
C GLY A 254 4.98 10.67 -4.35
N ALA A 255 4.35 9.48 -4.48
CA ALA A 255 4.69 8.32 -3.68
C ALA A 255 5.98 7.64 -4.16
N LEU A 256 6.31 7.77 -5.44
CA LEU A 256 7.50 7.16 -6.03
C LEU A 256 8.80 7.84 -5.57
N ILE A 257 8.74 9.13 -5.25
CA ILE A 257 9.91 9.88 -4.79
C ILE A 257 10.54 9.20 -3.55
N PRO A 258 9.87 9.11 -2.39
CA PRO A 258 10.44 8.43 -1.23
C PRO A 258 10.54 6.90 -1.40
N MET A 259 9.75 6.30 -2.30
CA MET A 259 9.83 4.86 -2.57
C MET A 259 11.20 4.47 -3.11
N PHE A 260 11.77 5.28 -3.97
CA PHE A 260 13.10 5.04 -4.55
C PHE A 260 14.22 5.84 -3.87
N GLY A 261 13.92 6.63 -2.84
CA GLY A 261 14.91 7.49 -2.18
C GLY A 261 15.40 8.63 -3.06
N MET A 262 14.56 9.09 -3.99
CA MET A 262 14.78 10.27 -4.81
C MET A 262 14.56 11.55 -4.00
N GLU A 263 15.20 12.64 -4.38
CA GLU A 263 15.00 13.98 -3.80
C GLU A 263 13.84 14.71 -4.47
N GLY A 264 13.64 14.46 -5.78
CA GLY A 264 12.57 15.07 -6.55
C GLY A 264 12.30 14.33 -7.87
N PRO A 265 11.32 14.79 -8.67
CA PRO A 265 10.99 14.17 -9.95
C PRO A 265 12.11 14.29 -10.98
N GLU A 266 13.05 15.21 -10.82
CA GLU A 266 14.24 15.37 -11.66
C GLU A 266 15.20 14.19 -11.58
N ASP A 267 15.15 13.43 -10.48
CA ASP A 267 15.96 12.23 -10.29
C ASP A 267 15.53 11.05 -11.16
N ILE A 268 14.40 11.14 -11.86
CA ILE A 268 13.92 10.08 -12.76
C ILE A 268 14.92 9.82 -13.88
N GLU A 269 15.57 10.86 -14.39
CA GLU A 269 16.58 10.78 -15.44
C GLU A 269 17.96 10.32 -14.92
N ASN A 270 18.12 10.19 -13.62
CA ASN A 270 19.38 9.78 -13.01
C ASN A 270 19.53 8.25 -13.08
N GLU A 271 20.47 7.79 -13.91
CA GLU A 271 20.72 6.38 -14.20
C GLU A 271 20.94 5.49 -12.96
N LYS A 272 21.36 6.07 -11.83
CA LYS A 272 21.53 5.31 -10.58
C LYS A 272 20.24 4.67 -10.06
N PHE A 273 19.06 5.25 -10.40
CA PHE A 273 17.76 4.74 -9.97
C PHE A 273 17.13 3.74 -10.97
N HIS A 274 17.59 3.73 -12.23
CA HIS A 274 16.99 2.89 -13.27
C HIS A 274 16.92 1.41 -12.90
N PRO A 275 18.00 0.79 -12.36
CA PRO A 275 17.93 -0.61 -11.90
C PRO A 275 16.90 -0.83 -10.79
N LEU A 276 16.68 0.17 -9.91
CA LEU A 276 15.67 0.07 -8.84
C LEU A 276 14.26 0.15 -9.40
N PHE A 277 14.02 0.99 -10.42
CA PHE A 277 12.73 1.09 -11.10
C PHE A 277 12.35 -0.21 -11.80
N GLU A 278 13.34 -0.83 -12.48
CA GLU A 278 13.17 -2.09 -13.17
C GLU A 278 12.89 -3.23 -12.20
N GLU A 279 13.70 -3.35 -11.15
CA GLU A 279 13.58 -4.38 -10.11
C GLU A 279 12.27 -4.28 -9.31
N ALA A 280 11.78 -3.07 -9.06
CA ALA A 280 10.53 -2.85 -8.33
C ALA A 280 9.27 -3.10 -9.17
N SER A 281 9.39 -3.21 -10.49
CA SER A 281 8.27 -3.28 -11.43
C SER A 281 7.87 -4.73 -11.73
N PRO A 282 6.71 -5.21 -11.22
CA PRO A 282 6.33 -6.63 -11.34
C PRO A 282 6.37 -7.20 -12.75
N ILE A 283 5.93 -6.44 -13.74
CA ILE A 283 5.83 -6.90 -15.13
C ILE A 283 7.19 -7.29 -15.75
N ASN A 284 8.28 -6.76 -15.20
CA ASN A 284 9.65 -7.05 -15.70
C ASN A 284 10.14 -8.44 -15.30
N HIS A 285 9.54 -9.02 -14.25
CA HIS A 285 9.88 -10.35 -13.75
C HIS A 285 9.03 -11.46 -14.38
N LEU A 286 7.97 -11.09 -15.13
CA LEU A 286 7.00 -12.06 -15.64
C LEU A 286 7.63 -13.09 -16.57
N THR A 287 7.49 -14.36 -16.21
CA THR A 287 7.98 -15.54 -16.93
C THR A 287 6.86 -16.59 -17.08
N ARG A 288 7.11 -17.66 -17.84
CA ARG A 288 6.10 -18.70 -18.14
C ARG A 288 5.74 -19.60 -16.96
N ASP A 289 6.56 -19.64 -15.93
CA ASP A 289 6.36 -20.46 -14.73
C ASP A 289 5.68 -19.71 -13.59
N ASP A 290 5.21 -18.48 -13.87
CA ASP A 290 4.49 -17.67 -12.92
C ASP A 290 3.01 -18.07 -12.79
N VAL A 291 2.33 -17.40 -11.86
CA VAL A 291 1.02 -17.82 -11.40
C VAL A 291 -0.13 -17.03 -12.03
N PRO A 292 -1.34 -17.60 -12.12
CA PRO A 292 -2.52 -16.88 -12.60
C PRO A 292 -2.86 -15.70 -11.69
N VAL A 293 -3.39 -14.62 -12.31
CA VAL A 293 -3.75 -13.38 -11.64
C VAL A 293 -5.16 -12.95 -12.00
N MET A 294 -5.93 -12.44 -11.01
CA MET A 294 -7.13 -11.65 -11.26
C MET A 294 -6.85 -10.20 -10.89
N ALA A 295 -7.17 -9.26 -11.78
CA ALA A 295 -7.00 -7.83 -11.56
C ALA A 295 -8.32 -7.07 -11.73
N TYR A 296 -8.67 -6.21 -10.76
CA TYR A 296 -9.86 -5.36 -10.82
C TYR A 296 -9.49 -3.89 -10.77
N TYR A 297 -10.11 -3.10 -11.64
CA TYR A 297 -9.93 -1.65 -11.68
C TYR A 297 -11.26 -0.92 -11.50
N ASN A 298 -11.28 -0.03 -10.51
CA ASN A 298 -12.46 0.76 -10.13
C ASN A 298 -12.48 2.17 -10.73
N GLN A 299 -11.51 2.52 -11.56
CA GLN A 299 -11.55 3.71 -12.42
C GLN A 299 -12.14 3.32 -13.80
N PRO A 300 -12.81 4.27 -14.50
CA PRO A 300 -13.26 4.03 -15.85
C PRO A 300 -12.08 3.82 -16.80
N ASN A 301 -12.24 2.92 -17.77
CA ASN A 301 -11.28 2.76 -18.88
C ASN A 301 -11.53 3.84 -19.94
N LYS A 302 -11.12 5.06 -19.65
CA LYS A 302 -11.28 6.23 -20.53
C LYS A 302 -9.97 7.01 -20.53
N GLU A 303 -9.64 7.60 -21.66
CA GLU A 303 -8.51 8.50 -21.78
C GLU A 303 -8.55 9.56 -20.68
N LEU A 304 -7.40 9.75 -20.03
CA LEU A 304 -7.27 10.72 -18.96
C LEU A 304 -7.08 12.14 -19.53
N PRO A 305 -7.76 13.15 -18.96
CA PRO A 305 -7.50 14.53 -19.34
C PRO A 305 -6.03 14.93 -19.20
N PRO A 306 -5.49 15.83 -20.02
CA PRO A 306 -4.07 16.23 -19.99
C PRO A 306 -3.55 16.69 -18.62
N ASN A 307 -4.44 17.26 -17.78
CA ASN A 307 -4.10 17.75 -16.43
C ASN A 307 -4.38 16.73 -15.32
N SER A 308 -4.49 15.46 -15.65
CA SER A 308 -4.69 14.40 -14.67
C SER A 308 -3.51 14.29 -13.73
N SER A 309 -3.81 14.06 -12.44
CA SER A 309 -2.76 13.89 -11.43
C SER A 309 -2.05 12.55 -11.56
N GLY A 310 -0.80 12.45 -11.06
CA GLY A 310 -0.08 11.17 -10.97
C GLY A 310 -0.91 10.07 -10.30
N GLY A 311 -1.67 10.41 -9.25
CA GLY A 311 -2.57 9.46 -8.58
C GLY A 311 -3.74 8.94 -9.44
N GLN A 312 -4.17 9.68 -10.48
CA GLN A 312 -5.14 9.19 -11.46
C GLN A 312 -4.47 8.22 -12.45
N HIS A 313 -3.26 8.52 -12.89
CA HIS A 313 -2.49 7.65 -13.75
C HIS A 313 -2.23 6.29 -13.10
N ILE A 314 -1.66 6.26 -11.91
CA ILE A 314 -1.26 5.01 -11.22
C ILE A 314 -2.42 4.05 -10.88
N HIS A 315 -3.67 4.47 -10.94
CA HIS A 315 -4.83 3.60 -10.69
C HIS A 315 -5.65 3.31 -11.96
N HIS A 316 -5.15 3.73 -13.13
CA HIS A 316 -5.85 3.57 -14.39
C HIS A 316 -5.85 2.11 -14.87
N PRO A 317 -6.95 1.59 -15.43
CA PRO A 317 -7.05 0.20 -15.91
C PRO A 317 -6.08 -0.15 -17.04
N LYS A 318 -5.43 0.81 -17.67
CA LYS A 318 -4.41 0.56 -18.70
C LYS A 318 -3.27 -0.33 -18.19
N PHE A 319 -2.92 -0.24 -16.90
CA PHE A 319 -1.97 -1.17 -16.28
C PHE A 319 -2.44 -2.62 -16.29
N GLY A 320 -3.73 -2.84 -16.03
CA GLY A 320 -4.34 -4.18 -16.09
C GLY A 320 -4.43 -4.71 -17.50
N ILE A 321 -4.73 -3.85 -18.49
CA ILE A 321 -4.79 -4.23 -19.89
C ILE A 321 -3.41 -4.69 -20.38
N VAL A 322 -2.37 -3.88 -20.13
CA VAL A 322 -0.99 -4.24 -20.52
C VAL A 322 -0.52 -5.51 -19.79
N LEU A 323 -0.90 -5.67 -18.51
CA LEU A 323 -0.57 -6.88 -17.76
C LEU A 323 -1.24 -8.11 -18.38
N GLN A 324 -2.54 -8.02 -18.72
CA GLN A 324 -3.27 -9.11 -19.35
C GLN A 324 -2.64 -9.51 -20.69
N GLU A 325 -2.37 -8.54 -21.55
CA GLU A 325 -1.71 -8.77 -22.83
C GLU A 325 -0.37 -9.48 -22.67
N LYS A 326 0.45 -9.04 -21.71
CA LYS A 326 1.76 -9.63 -21.44
C LYS A 326 1.67 -11.05 -20.88
N MET A 327 0.71 -11.30 -19.98
CA MET A 327 0.45 -12.64 -19.46
C MET A 327 -0.07 -13.60 -20.54
N GLU A 328 -0.97 -13.14 -21.41
CA GLU A 328 -1.44 -13.93 -22.56
C GLU A 328 -0.32 -14.30 -23.53
N GLU A 329 0.61 -13.36 -23.83
CA GLU A 329 1.82 -13.62 -24.63
C GLU A 329 2.71 -14.72 -24.03
N THR A 330 2.75 -14.81 -22.71
CA THR A 330 3.52 -15.84 -21.99
C THR A 330 2.76 -17.14 -21.77
N GLY A 331 1.47 -17.17 -22.14
CA GLY A 331 0.58 -18.32 -21.98
C GLY A 331 0.02 -18.46 -20.56
N LEU A 332 0.02 -17.37 -19.78
CA LEU A 332 -0.53 -17.31 -18.42
C LEU A 332 -1.94 -16.71 -18.41
N GLU A 333 -2.70 -17.12 -17.41
CA GLU A 333 -4.06 -16.64 -17.20
C GLU A 333 -4.07 -15.30 -16.44
N CYS A 334 -4.73 -14.29 -17.01
CA CYS A 334 -5.04 -13.03 -16.36
C CYS A 334 -6.52 -12.69 -16.52
N GLU A 335 -7.31 -12.78 -15.45
CA GLU A 335 -8.70 -12.32 -15.46
C GLU A 335 -8.76 -10.84 -15.12
N LEU A 336 -9.06 -10.00 -16.13
CA LEU A 336 -9.20 -8.56 -15.97
C LEU A 336 -10.67 -8.17 -15.78
N LEU A 337 -10.98 -7.55 -14.65
CA LEU A 337 -12.30 -7.04 -14.31
C LEU A 337 -12.30 -5.51 -14.32
N LEU A 338 -13.16 -4.92 -15.12
CA LEU A 338 -13.27 -3.47 -15.26
C LEU A 338 -14.51 -2.92 -14.53
N LYS A 339 -14.44 -1.66 -14.12
CA LYS A 339 -15.55 -0.96 -13.46
C LYS A 339 -16.82 -0.95 -14.27
N GLU A 340 -16.74 -0.91 -15.59
CA GLU A 340 -17.86 -0.89 -16.50
C GLU A 340 -18.77 -2.11 -16.30
N ASP A 341 -18.19 -3.29 -16.16
CA ASP A 341 -18.90 -4.55 -15.95
C ASP A 341 -19.13 -4.84 -14.46
N HIS A 342 -18.26 -4.29 -13.61
CA HIS A 342 -18.25 -4.47 -12.16
C HIS A 342 -18.23 -3.11 -11.44
N PRO A 343 -19.37 -2.37 -11.38
CA PRO A 343 -19.41 -1.03 -10.77
C PRO A 343 -19.13 -1.02 -9.25
N ARG A 344 -19.18 -2.19 -8.64
CA ARG A 344 -18.76 -2.43 -7.24
C ARG A 344 -17.67 -3.48 -7.21
N GLU A 345 -16.78 -3.39 -6.21
CA GLU A 345 -15.73 -4.37 -5.99
C GLU A 345 -16.29 -5.80 -5.87
N PRO A 346 -15.94 -6.71 -6.79
CA PRO A 346 -16.55 -8.04 -6.90
C PRO A 346 -15.85 -9.05 -5.97
N THR A 347 -15.95 -8.86 -4.65
CA THR A 347 -15.27 -9.70 -3.65
C THR A 347 -15.68 -11.16 -3.71
N ASP A 348 -16.87 -11.47 -4.19
CA ASP A 348 -17.37 -12.82 -4.46
C ASP A 348 -16.58 -13.51 -5.60
N LYS A 349 -16.25 -12.78 -6.66
CA LYS A 349 -15.37 -13.29 -7.72
C LYS A 349 -13.94 -13.53 -7.20
N TYR A 350 -13.43 -12.66 -6.34
CA TYR A 350 -12.12 -12.85 -5.71
C TYR A 350 -12.06 -14.17 -4.93
N VAL A 351 -13.09 -14.44 -4.11
CA VAL A 351 -13.19 -15.68 -3.35
C VAL A 351 -13.29 -16.89 -4.28
N ALA A 352 -14.11 -16.79 -5.34
CA ALA A 352 -14.27 -17.87 -6.32
C ALA A 352 -12.95 -18.19 -7.04
N PHE A 353 -12.20 -17.17 -7.43
CA PHE A 353 -10.90 -17.32 -8.08
C PHE A 353 -9.88 -18.02 -7.14
N PHE A 354 -9.79 -17.58 -5.89
CA PHE A 354 -8.92 -18.26 -4.91
C PHE A 354 -9.33 -19.73 -4.72
N LEU A 355 -10.62 -20.03 -4.60
CA LEU A 355 -11.09 -21.41 -4.47
C LEU A 355 -10.66 -22.26 -5.68
N GLU A 356 -10.84 -21.76 -6.87
CA GLU A 356 -10.45 -22.43 -8.11
C GLU A 356 -8.93 -22.69 -8.16
N LYS A 357 -8.12 -21.65 -7.90
CA LYS A 357 -6.66 -21.76 -8.01
C LYS A 357 -6.06 -22.60 -6.87
N PHE A 358 -6.73 -22.70 -5.74
CA PHE A 358 -6.36 -23.63 -4.67
C PHE A 358 -6.90 -25.06 -4.89
N GLY A 359 -7.63 -25.30 -5.97
CA GLY A 359 -8.23 -26.61 -6.27
C GLY A 359 -9.26 -27.05 -5.22
N MET A 360 -10.03 -26.08 -4.68
CA MET A 360 -11.10 -26.36 -3.70
C MET A 360 -12.43 -26.46 -4.42
N THR A 361 -13.10 -27.61 -4.27
CA THR A 361 -14.44 -27.80 -4.82
C THR A 361 -15.53 -27.33 -3.84
N SER A 362 -16.70 -26.95 -4.37
CA SER A 362 -17.87 -26.56 -3.56
C SER A 362 -18.41 -27.70 -2.67
N SER A 363 -17.90 -28.93 -2.82
CA SER A 363 -18.28 -30.11 -2.05
C SER A 363 -17.45 -30.32 -0.76
N GLU A 364 -16.43 -29.51 -0.52
CA GLU A 364 -15.56 -29.58 0.69
C GLU A 364 -15.97 -28.54 1.76
N ARG A 365 -17.20 -28.02 1.68
CA ARG A 365 -17.79 -27.05 2.62
C ARG A 365 -18.42 -27.74 3.83
#